data_4cf5c6556b8100f44e416267bee799d1
#
_entry.id   4cf5c6556b8100f44e416267bee799d1
#
_cell.length_a   1.000
_cell.length_b   1.000
_cell.length_c   1.000
_cell.angle_alpha   90.00
_cell.angle_beta   90.00
_cell.angle_gamma   90.00
#
_symmetry.space_group_name_H-M   'P 1'
#
loop_
_entity.id
_entity.type
_entity.pdbx_description
1 polymer ?
#
loop_
_entity_poly.entity_id
_entity_poly.type
_entity_poly.pdbx_seq_one_letter_code
_entity_poly.pdbx_strand_id
1 'polypeptide(L)'
;MTLTTEAINMQDTVCLHLCLIFKCAPLSWQESTEYIEPKNSETRDPGKQGHTEEYLLPRMIQDLTKQETAPFGDAVLATWDTCIGSEICEELWTPHSPHIDMGLDGVEIITNASGSHHVLRKANTRVDLVTMATSKNGGIYLLANQKGCDGDRLYYDGCAMIAMNGSVFAQGSQFSLDDVEVLTATLDLEDVRSYRAEISSRNLAASRASPYPRVKVDFALSCHEDLLAPVSEPIEWKYHSPEEEISLGPACWLWDFLRRSQQGGFLLPLSGGVDSAATACLVYSMCCQVCKSVRSGNQEVLADVRTIVNQISYTPQDPRDLCGRILTTCYMASKNSSQETCTRARELAQQIGSHHISLNIDPAVKAVTGIFSLVTGKSPLFAAHGGSSRENLALQNVQARIRMVLAYLFAQLSLWSRGIRGGLLVLGSANVDESLLGYLTKYDCSSADINPIGGISKTDLRAFVQFCIERFQLTALQSIVSAPATAELEPLADGQVSQTDEEDMGMTYAELSVYGKLRKVAKMGPYSMFCKLLGMWRHVCTPRQVADKVKWFFTKHSMNRHKMTTLTPAYHAENYSPEDNRFDLRPFLYNTSWPWQFRCIENQVLQLERAAPQSLDSVD
;
A
#
# COMPACT_ATOMS: atom_id res chain seq x y z
N MET A 1 34.67 -3.47 -13.96
CA MET A 1 33.92 -2.22 -13.71
C MET A 1 32.97 -2.46 -12.57
N THR A 2 33.06 -1.70 -11.50
CA THR A 2 32.17 -1.80 -10.33
C THR A 2 31.07 -0.77 -10.46
N LEU A 3 29.83 -1.21 -10.55
CA LEU A 3 28.66 -0.35 -10.66
C LEU A 3 27.89 -0.33 -9.34
N THR A 4 27.47 0.84 -8.93
CA THR A 4 26.75 1.06 -7.67
C THR A 4 25.38 1.64 -7.95
N THR A 5 24.33 1.06 -7.36
CA THR A 5 23.01 1.68 -7.27
C THR A 5 22.71 2.01 -5.82
N GLU A 6 22.30 3.23 -5.56
CA GLU A 6 21.87 3.66 -4.24
C GLU A 6 20.36 3.79 -4.21
N ALA A 7 19.71 3.10 -3.27
CA ALA A 7 18.33 3.36 -2.93
C ALA A 7 18.33 4.36 -1.76
N ILE A 8 17.87 5.57 -2.01
CA ILE A 8 17.95 6.67 -1.04
C ILE A 8 16.58 6.93 -0.45
N ASN A 9 16.51 7.02 0.86
CA ASN A 9 15.37 7.61 1.55
C ASN A 9 15.38 9.13 1.31
N MET A 10 14.24 9.69 0.93
CA MET A 10 14.09 11.09 0.47
C MET A 10 14.49 12.15 1.49
N GLN A 11 14.93 11.81 2.68
CA GLN A 11 15.10 12.77 3.77
C GLN A 11 16.52 13.30 3.98
N ASP A 12 17.55 12.58 3.55
CA ASP A 12 18.92 13.03 3.72
C ASP A 12 19.79 12.74 2.49
N THR A 13 19.80 13.71 1.59
CA THR A 13 20.96 14.15 0.80
C THR A 13 21.72 13.16 -0.10
N VAL A 14 21.67 13.42 -1.42
CA VAL A 14 22.84 13.38 -2.32
C VAL A 14 23.34 12.01 -2.75
N CYS A 15 22.59 11.36 -3.64
CA CYS A 15 23.23 10.62 -4.70
C CYS A 15 23.07 11.37 -6.02
N LEU A 16 23.92 12.34 -6.19
CA LEU A 16 23.69 13.46 -7.07
C LEU A 16 24.48 13.41 -8.36
N HIS A 17 25.46 12.52 -8.49
CA HIS A 17 26.44 12.72 -9.56
C HIS A 17 26.04 12.18 -10.93
N LEU A 18 25.27 11.11 -11.02
CA LEU A 18 24.86 10.56 -12.32
C LEU A 18 23.42 10.92 -12.73
N CYS A 19 22.48 11.02 -11.80
CA CYS A 19 21.10 11.42 -12.14
C CYS A 19 20.94 12.93 -12.40
N LEU A 20 21.85 13.76 -11.91
CA LEU A 20 21.76 15.22 -12.04
C LEU A 20 22.07 15.77 -13.43
N ILE A 21 22.83 15.03 -14.22
CA ILE A 21 23.29 15.54 -15.51
C ILE A 21 22.24 15.39 -16.61
N PHE A 22 21.29 14.44 -16.48
CA PHE A 22 20.41 14.09 -17.57
C PHE A 22 18.94 14.44 -17.41
N LYS A 23 18.42 14.35 -16.23
CA LYS A 23 17.02 14.65 -15.95
C LYS A 23 16.97 15.29 -14.57
N CYS A 24 17.59 16.46 -14.44
CA CYS A 24 17.57 17.20 -13.19
C CYS A 24 16.15 17.32 -12.64
N ALA A 25 15.81 16.42 -11.76
CA ALA A 25 14.92 16.80 -10.72
C ALA A 25 15.74 17.73 -9.80
N PRO A 26 15.31 18.97 -9.60
CA PRO A 26 16.08 19.90 -8.77
C PRO A 26 16.19 19.36 -7.34
N LEU A 27 17.31 19.64 -6.71
CA LEU A 27 17.56 19.40 -5.27
C LEU A 27 16.53 20.04 -4.32
N SER A 28 15.60 20.82 -4.82
CA SER A 28 14.44 21.34 -4.11
C SER A 28 13.32 20.31 -3.88
N TRP A 29 13.60 19.04 -4.04
CA TRP A 29 12.63 17.96 -3.81
C TRP A 29 12.08 17.94 -2.38
N GLN A 30 12.82 18.42 -1.42
CA GLN A 30 12.31 18.55 -0.04
C GLN A 30 11.22 19.61 0.15
N GLU A 31 11.14 20.59 -0.73
CA GLU A 31 10.15 21.69 -0.61
C GLU A 31 9.05 21.66 -1.66
N SER A 32 9.11 20.79 -2.67
CA SER A 32 8.17 20.77 -3.79
C SER A 32 7.62 19.40 -4.15
N THR A 33 7.39 18.53 -3.19
CA THR A 33 6.67 17.26 -3.38
C THR A 33 5.24 17.45 -3.93
N GLU A 34 4.68 18.63 -3.87
CA GLU A 34 3.40 18.97 -4.49
C GLU A 34 3.43 19.03 -6.03
N TYR A 35 4.60 18.98 -6.67
CA TYR A 35 4.77 19.18 -8.12
C TYR A 35 5.31 17.98 -8.90
N ILE A 36 5.48 16.81 -8.29
CA ILE A 36 6.03 15.63 -8.95
C ILE A 36 4.95 14.65 -9.41
N GLU A 37 3.72 15.10 -9.53
CA GLU A 37 2.74 14.38 -10.34
C GLU A 37 2.95 14.71 -11.83
N PRO A 38 2.48 13.87 -12.71
CA PRO A 38 2.92 13.42 -14.03
C PRO A 38 3.42 14.44 -15.04
N LYS A 39 3.78 15.63 -14.63
CA LYS A 39 4.45 16.60 -15.49
C LYS A 39 5.84 16.14 -15.95
N ASN A 40 6.42 15.10 -15.36
CA ASN A 40 7.70 14.56 -15.79
C ASN A 40 7.61 13.75 -17.10
N SER A 41 6.42 13.34 -17.54
CA SER A 41 6.21 12.89 -18.92
C SER A 41 6.20 14.05 -19.93
N GLU A 42 6.03 15.29 -19.47
CA GLU A 42 6.08 16.50 -20.31
C GLU A 42 7.51 17.02 -20.54
N THR A 43 8.53 16.52 -19.82
CA THR A 43 9.93 16.86 -20.14
C THR A 43 10.41 16.24 -21.44
N ARG A 44 9.69 15.24 -21.95
CA ARG A 44 9.75 14.80 -23.34
C ARG A 44 8.59 15.43 -24.11
N ASP A 45 8.74 16.67 -24.51
CA ASP A 45 7.96 17.21 -25.61
C ASP A 45 8.19 16.28 -26.82
N PRO A 46 7.16 15.57 -27.32
CA PRO A 46 7.33 14.68 -28.48
C PRO A 46 7.92 15.38 -29.71
N GLY A 47 7.91 16.70 -29.73
CA GLY A 47 8.55 17.53 -30.74
C GLY A 47 10.02 17.86 -30.48
N LYS A 48 10.59 17.48 -29.31
CA LYS A 48 11.97 17.80 -28.92
C LYS A 48 12.84 16.57 -28.65
N GLN A 49 12.46 15.41 -29.15
CA GLN A 49 13.29 14.21 -29.04
C GLN A 49 14.69 14.47 -29.64
N GLY A 50 15.71 14.17 -28.84
CA GLY A 50 17.09 14.43 -29.24
C GLY A 50 17.53 15.90 -29.17
N HIS A 51 16.88 16.75 -28.39
CA HIS A 51 17.25 18.15 -28.20
C HIS A 51 17.82 18.39 -26.80
N THR A 52 18.89 19.19 -26.72
CA THR A 52 19.49 19.66 -25.47
C THR A 52 19.54 21.18 -25.43
N GLU A 53 19.41 21.75 -24.26
CA GLU A 53 19.58 23.18 -23.97
C GLU A 53 20.52 23.37 -22.78
N GLU A 54 21.09 24.58 -22.66
CA GLU A 54 21.87 24.94 -21.48
C GLU A 54 20.96 25.29 -20.31
N TYR A 55 21.05 24.53 -19.23
CA TYR A 55 20.28 24.73 -18.01
C TYR A 55 21.12 25.43 -16.94
N LEU A 56 20.61 26.54 -16.37
CA LEU A 56 21.26 27.24 -15.27
C LEU A 56 21.12 26.41 -13.98
N LEU A 57 22.23 25.98 -13.43
CA LEU A 57 22.25 25.13 -12.24
C LEU A 57 21.76 25.91 -10.98
N PRO A 58 21.08 25.26 -10.03
CA PRO A 58 20.77 25.85 -8.73
C PRO A 58 22.05 26.32 -8.03
N ARG A 59 21.96 27.45 -7.31
CA ARG A 59 23.11 28.10 -6.68
C ARG A 59 23.93 27.16 -5.80
N MET A 60 23.27 26.27 -5.04
CA MET A 60 23.95 25.29 -4.19
C MET A 60 24.83 24.34 -5.03
N ILE A 61 24.36 23.93 -6.21
CA ILE A 61 25.14 23.08 -7.12
C ILE A 61 26.30 23.87 -7.73
N GLN A 62 26.06 25.11 -8.15
CA GLN A 62 27.13 26.00 -8.66
C GLN A 62 28.22 26.18 -7.61
N ASP A 63 27.85 26.37 -6.34
CA ASP A 63 28.81 26.53 -5.22
C ASP A 63 29.67 25.29 -5.00
N LEU A 64 29.09 24.09 -5.18
CA LEU A 64 29.79 22.81 -5.05
C LEU A 64 30.63 22.46 -6.27
N THR A 65 30.05 22.53 -7.46
CA THR A 65 30.67 22.05 -8.70
C THR A 65 31.53 23.10 -9.40
N LYS A 66 31.33 24.39 -9.08
CA LYS A 66 31.91 25.54 -9.77
C LYS A 66 31.49 25.65 -11.25
N GLN A 67 30.37 25.01 -11.61
CA GLN A 67 29.71 25.12 -12.90
C GLN A 67 28.50 26.03 -12.80
N GLU A 68 28.27 26.91 -13.76
CA GLU A 68 27.08 27.77 -13.84
C GLU A 68 25.94 27.10 -14.59
N THR A 69 26.26 26.35 -15.66
CA THR A 69 25.28 25.66 -16.49
C THR A 69 25.65 24.20 -16.73
N ALA A 70 24.69 23.42 -17.16
CA ALA A 70 24.89 22.06 -17.66
C ALA A 70 23.96 21.78 -18.85
N PRO A 71 24.33 20.90 -19.79
CA PRO A 71 23.42 20.41 -20.81
C PRO A 71 22.20 19.70 -20.18
N PHE A 72 21.01 20.07 -20.60
CA PHE A 72 19.74 19.51 -20.15
C PHE A 72 18.88 19.10 -21.34
N GLY A 73 18.31 17.91 -21.32
CA GLY A 73 17.42 17.44 -22.37
C GLY A 73 17.52 15.95 -22.65
N ASP A 74 17.02 15.54 -23.82
CA ASP A 74 17.01 14.15 -24.26
C ASP A 74 18.32 13.76 -24.94
N ALA A 75 19.30 13.32 -24.15
CA ALA A 75 20.66 12.98 -24.59
C ALA A 75 21.22 11.79 -23.79
N VAL A 76 22.36 11.29 -24.21
CA VAL A 76 23.09 10.21 -23.52
C VAL A 76 24.50 10.67 -23.17
N LEU A 77 25.06 10.17 -22.06
CA LEU A 77 26.45 10.42 -21.67
C LEU A 77 27.38 9.49 -22.44
N ALA A 78 28.40 10.05 -23.04
CA ALA A 78 29.49 9.30 -23.66
C ALA A 78 30.76 9.47 -22.82
N THR A 79 31.19 8.43 -22.14
CA THR A 79 32.49 8.31 -21.47
C THR A 79 33.54 7.84 -22.46
N TRP A 80 34.79 7.65 -22.03
CA TRP A 80 35.82 7.13 -22.90
C TRP A 80 35.61 5.66 -23.29
N ASP A 81 34.95 4.89 -22.44
CA ASP A 81 34.82 3.42 -22.53
C ASP A 81 33.40 2.93 -22.78
N THR A 82 32.37 3.74 -22.52
CA THR A 82 30.95 3.31 -22.66
C THR A 82 29.99 4.49 -22.89
N CYS A 83 28.71 4.15 -23.02
CA CYS A 83 27.62 5.12 -23.12
C CYS A 83 26.54 4.82 -22.12
N ILE A 84 26.07 5.86 -21.38
CA ILE A 84 25.08 5.77 -20.32
C ILE A 84 23.84 6.55 -20.74
N GLY A 85 22.67 5.92 -20.62
CA GLY A 85 21.37 6.56 -20.80
C GLY A 85 20.55 6.52 -19.53
N SER A 86 19.54 7.38 -19.44
CA SER A 86 18.65 7.45 -18.29
C SER A 86 17.21 7.41 -18.72
N GLU A 87 16.40 6.65 -18.00
CA GLU A 87 14.94 6.75 -18.03
C GLU A 87 14.40 6.90 -16.61
N ILE A 88 13.16 7.34 -16.46
CA ILE A 88 12.58 7.64 -15.14
C ILE A 88 11.34 6.78 -14.92
N CYS A 89 11.31 6.07 -13.80
CA CYS A 89 10.16 5.43 -13.19
C CYS A 89 9.15 4.82 -14.19
N GLU A 90 8.10 5.57 -14.51
CA GLU A 90 6.98 5.17 -15.38
C GLU A 90 7.43 4.82 -16.82
N GLU A 91 8.54 5.37 -17.30
CA GLU A 91 9.04 5.11 -18.65
C GLU A 91 9.39 3.64 -18.88
N LEU A 92 9.80 2.91 -17.82
CA LEU A 92 9.98 1.44 -17.87
C LEU A 92 8.67 0.69 -18.17
N TRP A 93 7.52 1.25 -17.79
CA TRP A 93 6.21 0.61 -17.89
C TRP A 93 5.47 0.91 -19.19
N THR A 94 5.98 1.82 -20.00
CA THR A 94 5.36 2.21 -21.26
C THR A 94 5.61 1.17 -22.35
N PRO A 95 4.70 1.01 -23.33
CA PRO A 95 4.90 0.07 -24.45
C PRO A 95 6.16 0.37 -25.28
N HIS A 96 6.56 1.63 -25.38
CA HIS A 96 7.76 2.09 -26.07
C HIS A 96 8.66 2.80 -25.06
N SER A 97 9.38 2.00 -24.27
CA SER A 97 10.29 2.50 -23.26
C SER A 97 11.55 3.09 -23.88
N PRO A 98 12.10 4.20 -23.33
CA PRO A 98 13.30 4.86 -23.87
C PRO A 98 14.52 3.97 -23.98
N HIS A 99 14.69 3.01 -23.07
CA HIS A 99 15.82 2.08 -23.13
C HIS A 99 15.89 1.30 -24.46
N ILE A 100 14.78 1.14 -25.17
CA ILE A 100 14.74 0.45 -26.46
C ILE A 100 15.56 1.24 -27.48
N ASP A 101 15.21 2.51 -27.70
CA ASP A 101 15.88 3.36 -28.70
C ASP A 101 17.31 3.69 -28.27
N MET A 102 17.54 4.00 -26.99
CA MET A 102 18.88 4.23 -26.45
C MET A 102 19.79 3.02 -26.66
N GLY A 103 19.31 1.82 -26.35
CA GLY A 103 20.09 0.62 -26.52
C GLY A 103 20.33 0.24 -28.00
N LEU A 104 19.39 0.52 -28.91
CA LEU A 104 19.59 0.37 -30.36
C LEU A 104 20.60 1.36 -30.89
N ASP A 105 20.69 2.57 -30.31
CA ASP A 105 21.71 3.57 -30.61
C ASP A 105 23.07 3.30 -29.92
N GLY A 106 23.24 2.19 -29.23
CA GLY A 106 24.51 1.75 -28.66
C GLY A 106 24.74 2.08 -27.18
N VAL A 107 23.77 2.62 -26.47
CA VAL A 107 23.87 2.83 -25.01
C VAL A 107 23.99 1.47 -24.32
N GLU A 108 25.04 1.27 -23.51
CA GLU A 108 25.32 -0.01 -22.84
C GLU A 108 24.79 -0.06 -21.42
N ILE A 109 24.65 1.08 -20.76
CA ILE A 109 24.19 1.20 -19.37
C ILE A 109 22.94 2.08 -19.33
N ILE A 110 21.85 1.55 -18.80
CA ILE A 110 20.62 2.29 -18.56
C ILE A 110 20.46 2.47 -17.05
N THR A 111 20.22 3.70 -16.62
CA THR A 111 19.87 4.03 -15.24
C THR A 111 18.40 4.39 -15.15
N ASN A 112 17.72 3.94 -14.12
CA ASN A 112 16.33 4.32 -13.82
C ASN A 112 16.21 4.76 -12.36
N ALA A 113 15.97 6.06 -12.15
CA ALA A 113 15.61 6.61 -10.86
C ALA A 113 14.09 6.52 -10.70
N SER A 114 13.63 5.75 -9.74
CA SER A 114 12.23 5.35 -9.62
C SER A 114 11.61 5.79 -8.29
N GLY A 115 10.38 6.29 -8.36
CA GLY A 115 9.46 6.48 -7.23
C GLY A 115 8.29 5.48 -7.33
N SER A 116 8.60 4.20 -7.51
CA SER A 116 7.61 3.14 -7.66
C SER A 116 7.12 2.68 -6.29
N HIS A 117 5.90 3.10 -5.92
CA HIS A 117 5.29 2.71 -4.64
C HIS A 117 4.89 1.23 -4.62
N HIS A 118 4.80 0.69 -3.42
CA HIS A 118 4.36 -0.68 -3.17
C HIS A 118 2.91 -0.90 -3.59
N VAL A 119 2.68 -2.01 -4.26
CA VAL A 119 1.39 -2.67 -4.47
C VAL A 119 1.66 -4.17 -4.32
N LEU A 120 0.76 -4.89 -3.70
CA LEU A 120 0.91 -6.34 -3.51
C LEU A 120 1.23 -7.05 -4.83
N ARG A 121 2.25 -7.88 -4.83
CA ARG A 121 2.72 -8.68 -5.99
C ARG A 121 3.35 -7.86 -7.14
N LYS A 122 3.53 -6.55 -6.97
CA LYS A 122 4.09 -5.69 -8.03
C LYS A 122 5.58 -5.93 -8.29
N ALA A 123 6.31 -6.44 -7.29
CA ALA A 123 7.73 -6.73 -7.42
C ALA A 123 8.02 -7.71 -8.57
N ASN A 124 7.18 -8.73 -8.79
CA ASN A 124 7.31 -9.67 -9.91
C ASN A 124 7.34 -8.93 -11.26
N THR A 125 6.36 -8.05 -11.51
CA THR A 125 6.28 -7.30 -12.75
C THR A 125 7.47 -6.36 -12.93
N ARG A 126 7.94 -5.73 -11.85
CA ARG A 126 9.12 -4.85 -11.89
C ARG A 126 10.38 -5.59 -12.30
N VAL A 127 10.62 -6.77 -11.73
CA VAL A 127 11.77 -7.62 -12.07
C VAL A 127 11.66 -8.13 -13.51
N ASP A 128 10.48 -8.59 -13.92
CA ASP A 128 10.23 -9.08 -15.28
C ASP A 128 10.50 -7.98 -16.32
N LEU A 129 10.08 -6.73 -16.07
CA LEU A 129 10.33 -5.62 -16.99
C LEU A 129 11.82 -5.32 -17.14
N VAL A 130 12.59 -5.26 -16.05
CA VAL A 130 14.03 -4.99 -16.10
C VAL A 130 14.81 -6.13 -16.75
N THR A 131 14.51 -7.37 -16.39
CA THR A 131 15.15 -8.54 -16.99
C THR A 131 14.81 -8.66 -18.48
N MET A 132 13.56 -8.36 -18.86
CA MET A 132 13.14 -8.36 -20.27
C MET A 132 13.80 -7.22 -21.07
N ALA A 133 13.96 -6.03 -20.48
CA ALA A 133 14.65 -4.91 -21.10
C ALA A 133 16.10 -5.28 -21.48
N THR A 134 16.82 -5.87 -20.52
CA THR A 134 18.22 -6.28 -20.73
C THR A 134 18.34 -7.53 -21.62
N SER A 135 17.41 -8.47 -21.54
CA SER A 135 17.42 -9.68 -22.39
C SER A 135 17.18 -9.36 -23.86
N LYS A 136 16.24 -8.47 -24.19
CA LYS A 136 15.93 -8.14 -25.59
C LYS A 136 16.96 -7.22 -26.24
N ASN A 137 17.48 -6.27 -25.49
CA ASN A 137 18.34 -5.22 -26.02
C ASN A 137 19.83 -5.47 -25.80
N GLY A 138 20.14 -6.34 -24.85
CA GLY A 138 21.49 -6.48 -24.29
C GLY A 138 21.88 -5.20 -23.56
N GLY A 139 22.61 -5.29 -22.48
CA GLY A 139 23.06 -4.13 -21.71
C GLY A 139 22.89 -4.32 -20.23
N ILE A 140 23.32 -3.31 -19.49
CA ILE A 140 23.23 -3.22 -18.04
C ILE A 140 22.09 -2.28 -17.69
N TYR A 141 21.25 -2.70 -16.72
CA TYR A 141 20.17 -1.88 -16.19
C TYR A 141 20.34 -1.68 -14.69
N LEU A 142 20.41 -0.43 -14.28
CA LEU A 142 20.55 -0.02 -12.88
C LEU A 142 19.21 0.60 -12.43
N LEU A 143 18.44 -0.14 -11.67
CA LEU A 143 17.20 0.36 -11.06
C LEU A 143 17.48 0.82 -9.63
N ALA A 144 17.28 2.10 -9.35
CA ALA A 144 17.25 2.66 -8.00
C ALA A 144 15.82 3.12 -7.70
N ASN A 145 15.20 2.58 -6.65
CA ASN A 145 13.85 2.95 -6.24
C ASN A 145 13.86 3.57 -4.84
N GLN A 146 12.97 4.52 -4.61
CA GLN A 146 12.81 5.15 -3.30
C GLN A 146 12.43 4.14 -2.21
N LYS A 147 12.72 4.51 -0.94
CA LYS A 147 12.30 3.81 0.27
C LYS A 147 11.63 4.80 1.23
N GLY A 148 10.61 4.31 1.97
CA GLY A 148 9.89 5.12 2.94
C GLY A 148 8.49 5.52 2.49
N CYS A 149 7.78 6.27 3.32
CA CYS A 149 6.41 6.71 3.03
C CYS A 149 6.35 8.16 2.54
N ASP A 150 5.27 8.49 1.82
CA ASP A 150 4.97 9.85 1.35
C ASP A 150 4.33 10.73 2.43
N GLY A 151 4.03 10.17 3.61
CA GLY A 151 3.32 10.87 4.69
C GLY A 151 1.80 10.85 4.56
N ASP A 152 1.26 10.19 3.54
CA ASP A 152 -0.16 9.92 3.37
C ASP A 152 -0.39 8.40 3.37
N ARG A 153 -0.40 7.75 2.22
CA ARG A 153 -0.77 6.33 2.07
C ARG A 153 0.26 5.50 1.31
N LEU A 154 1.11 6.11 0.49
CA LEU A 154 2.07 5.38 -0.31
C LEU A 154 3.29 5.00 0.52
N TYR A 155 3.77 3.81 0.28
CA TYR A 155 5.06 3.34 0.74
C TYR A 155 5.91 2.94 -0.46
N TYR A 156 7.12 3.47 -0.54
CA TYR A 156 8.11 3.13 -1.55
C TYR A 156 8.97 2.00 -0.99
N ASP A 157 8.95 0.86 -1.68
CA ASP A 157 9.40 -0.42 -1.12
C ASP A 157 10.85 -0.79 -1.46
N GLY A 158 11.63 0.11 -2.05
CA GLY A 158 12.98 -0.19 -2.47
C GLY A 158 13.02 -1.16 -3.64
N CYS A 159 13.60 -2.35 -3.48
CA CYS A 159 13.83 -3.32 -4.56
C CYS A 159 14.79 -2.78 -5.63
N ALA A 160 15.84 -2.07 -5.25
CA ALA A 160 16.89 -1.71 -6.19
C ALA A 160 17.51 -2.96 -6.82
N MET A 161 17.98 -2.86 -8.07
CA MET A 161 18.59 -4.01 -8.74
C MET A 161 19.65 -3.61 -9.76
N ILE A 162 20.57 -4.51 -9.98
CA ILE A 162 21.52 -4.49 -11.10
C ILE A 162 21.25 -5.71 -11.95
N ALA A 163 20.94 -5.50 -13.23
CA ALA A 163 20.69 -6.58 -14.18
C ALA A 163 21.53 -6.39 -15.45
N MET A 164 21.92 -7.48 -16.09
CA MET A 164 22.66 -7.48 -17.35
C MET A 164 22.23 -8.67 -18.21
N ASN A 165 21.96 -8.43 -19.49
CA ASN A 165 21.67 -9.47 -20.50
C ASN A 165 20.58 -10.48 -20.10
N GLY A 166 19.57 -10.04 -19.33
CA GLY A 166 18.47 -10.87 -18.86
C GLY A 166 18.66 -11.53 -17.48
N SER A 167 19.81 -11.35 -16.85
CA SER A 167 20.12 -11.91 -15.53
C SER A 167 20.26 -10.81 -14.47
N VAL A 168 19.90 -11.11 -13.22
CA VAL A 168 20.08 -10.20 -12.08
C VAL A 168 21.41 -10.49 -11.41
N PHE A 169 22.16 -9.47 -11.05
CA PHE A 169 23.48 -9.57 -10.40
C PHE A 169 23.51 -9.01 -8.98
N ALA A 170 22.57 -8.10 -8.65
CA ALA A 170 22.41 -7.60 -7.30
C ALA A 170 20.93 -7.29 -7.00
N GLN A 171 20.51 -7.61 -5.80
CA GLN A 171 19.14 -7.41 -5.30
C GLN A 171 19.17 -6.59 -4.01
N GLY A 172 18.49 -5.46 -4.01
CA GLY A 172 18.20 -4.67 -2.82
C GLY A 172 17.05 -5.22 -2.01
N SER A 173 16.99 -4.82 -0.76
CA SER A 173 15.92 -5.20 0.14
C SER A 173 14.59 -4.57 -0.29
N GLN A 174 13.53 -5.35 -0.12
CA GLN A 174 12.17 -4.85 -0.06
C GLN A 174 11.80 -4.69 1.42
N PHE A 175 11.23 -3.55 1.82
CA PHE A 175 10.81 -3.29 3.20
C PHE A 175 11.95 -3.29 4.24
N SER A 176 12.91 -2.40 4.11
CA SER A 176 13.97 -2.17 5.11
C SER A 176 13.70 -0.90 5.92
N LEU A 177 14.18 -0.87 7.16
CA LEU A 177 14.20 0.34 8.01
C LEU A 177 15.48 1.17 7.80
N ASP A 178 16.40 0.72 6.96
CA ASP A 178 17.61 1.47 6.62
C ASP A 178 17.24 2.61 5.67
N ASP A 179 17.68 3.83 5.99
CA ASP A 179 17.37 5.00 5.17
C ASP A 179 18.12 4.97 3.82
N VAL A 180 19.33 4.42 3.80
CA VAL A 180 20.15 4.27 2.60
C VAL A 180 20.61 2.82 2.43
N GLU A 181 20.54 2.33 1.20
CA GLU A 181 21.05 1.02 0.81
C GLU A 181 21.86 1.15 -0.49
N VAL A 182 23.08 0.64 -0.49
CA VAL A 182 23.98 0.68 -1.63
C VAL A 182 24.19 -0.73 -2.17
N LEU A 183 23.87 -0.93 -3.46
CA LEU A 183 24.16 -2.18 -4.17
C LEU A 183 25.38 -2.02 -5.06
N THR A 184 26.21 -3.04 -5.09
CA THR A 184 27.38 -3.08 -5.95
C THR A 184 27.44 -4.38 -6.73
N ALA A 185 27.89 -4.32 -7.96
CA ALA A 185 28.26 -5.48 -8.77
C ALA A 185 29.44 -5.11 -9.71
N THR A 186 30.34 -6.06 -9.90
CA THR A 186 31.42 -5.92 -10.90
C THR A 186 31.00 -6.67 -12.15
N LEU A 187 30.85 -5.96 -13.27
CA LEU A 187 30.34 -6.49 -14.54
C LEU A 187 31.34 -6.21 -15.67
N ASP A 188 31.42 -7.12 -16.65
CA ASP A 188 32.24 -6.95 -17.83
C ASP A 188 31.43 -6.37 -19.00
N LEU A 189 31.84 -5.24 -19.55
CA LEU A 189 31.21 -4.62 -20.73
C LEU A 189 31.37 -5.46 -21.99
N GLU A 190 32.42 -6.26 -22.09
CA GLU A 190 32.60 -7.15 -23.23
C GLU A 190 31.51 -8.23 -23.31
N ASP A 191 30.96 -8.64 -22.16
CA ASP A 191 29.81 -9.55 -22.13
C ASP A 191 28.56 -8.90 -22.75
N VAL A 192 28.36 -7.59 -22.57
CA VAL A 192 27.28 -6.84 -23.24
C VAL A 192 27.50 -6.81 -24.74
N ARG A 193 28.73 -6.53 -25.19
CA ARG A 193 29.09 -6.40 -26.59
C ARG A 193 28.97 -7.74 -27.32
N SER A 194 29.48 -8.81 -26.72
CA SER A 194 29.38 -10.17 -27.24
C SER A 194 27.92 -10.61 -27.34
N TYR A 195 27.12 -10.41 -26.30
CA TYR A 195 25.69 -10.72 -26.29
C TYR A 195 24.93 -10.00 -27.41
N ARG A 196 25.21 -8.71 -27.60
CA ARG A 196 24.60 -7.91 -28.67
C ARG A 196 25.01 -8.39 -30.05
N ALA A 197 26.24 -8.85 -30.25
CA ALA A 197 26.72 -9.34 -31.52
C ALA A 197 26.00 -10.61 -32.00
N GLU A 198 25.53 -11.45 -31.10
CA GLU A 198 24.78 -12.68 -31.39
C GLU A 198 23.35 -12.41 -31.88
N ILE A 199 22.74 -11.28 -31.56
CA ILE A 199 21.31 -10.98 -31.86
C ILE A 199 21.22 -10.28 -33.24
N SER A 200 21.15 -11.03 -34.33
CA SER A 200 21.09 -10.49 -35.70
C SER A 200 19.88 -9.56 -35.93
N SER A 201 18.73 -9.86 -35.38
CA SER A 201 17.50 -9.04 -35.50
C SER A 201 17.66 -7.67 -34.81
N ARG A 202 18.34 -7.62 -33.67
CA ARG A 202 18.72 -6.38 -32.99
C ARG A 202 19.65 -5.53 -33.83
N ASN A 203 20.69 -6.14 -34.41
CA ASN A 203 21.65 -5.43 -35.25
C ASN A 203 20.97 -4.81 -36.47
N LEU A 204 20.01 -5.49 -37.08
CA LEU A 204 19.19 -4.92 -38.16
C LEU A 204 18.32 -3.75 -37.67
N ALA A 205 17.72 -3.85 -36.48
CA ALA A 205 16.94 -2.75 -35.87
C ALA A 205 17.85 -1.56 -35.55
N ALA A 206 19.02 -1.79 -34.98
CA ALA A 206 20.01 -0.76 -34.64
C ALA A 206 20.47 0.03 -35.88
N SER A 207 20.60 -0.62 -37.06
CA SER A 207 20.96 0.08 -38.32
C SER A 207 19.92 1.11 -38.80
N ARG A 208 18.73 1.10 -38.20
CA ARG A 208 17.59 2.00 -38.53
C ARG A 208 17.25 2.96 -37.41
N ALA A 209 17.90 2.83 -36.26
CA ALA A 209 17.65 3.68 -35.09
C ALA A 209 18.16 5.10 -35.35
N SER A 210 17.44 6.07 -34.77
CA SER A 210 17.87 7.46 -34.77
C SER A 210 18.91 7.68 -33.66
N PRO A 211 20.01 8.41 -33.95
CA PRO A 211 21.05 8.66 -32.95
C PRO A 211 20.55 9.64 -31.87
N TYR A 212 20.91 9.39 -30.62
CA TYR A 212 20.77 10.35 -29.53
C TYR A 212 21.93 11.37 -29.53
N PRO A 213 21.69 12.62 -29.13
CA PRO A 213 22.77 13.56 -28.83
C PRO A 213 23.68 12.97 -27.74
N ARG A 214 24.99 13.09 -27.94
CA ARG A 214 25.99 12.58 -26.99
C ARG A 214 26.68 13.73 -26.27
N VAL A 215 26.44 13.81 -24.96
CA VAL A 215 27.18 14.69 -24.07
C VAL A 215 28.46 13.98 -23.66
N LYS A 216 29.59 14.45 -24.19
CA LYS A 216 30.91 13.87 -23.91
C LYS A 216 31.40 14.29 -22.53
N VAL A 217 31.83 13.32 -21.73
CA VAL A 217 32.42 13.54 -20.42
C VAL A 217 33.83 12.95 -20.37
N ASP A 218 34.73 13.69 -19.72
CA ASP A 218 36.17 13.42 -19.73
C ASP A 218 36.56 12.46 -18.59
N PHE A 219 35.96 11.27 -18.56
CA PHE A 219 36.35 10.16 -17.68
C PHE A 219 36.01 8.79 -18.26
N ALA A 220 36.64 7.73 -17.71
CA ALA A 220 36.29 6.34 -17.93
C ALA A 220 35.62 5.75 -16.67
N LEU A 221 34.68 4.82 -16.84
CA LEU A 221 34.09 4.07 -15.73
C LEU A 221 34.96 2.91 -15.27
N SER A 222 35.83 2.40 -16.15
CA SER A 222 36.79 1.33 -15.84
C SER A 222 38.21 1.86 -15.68
N CYS A 223 39.04 1.15 -14.93
CA CYS A 223 40.47 1.44 -14.82
C CYS A 223 41.31 0.18 -15.10
N HIS A 224 42.62 0.33 -15.29
CA HIS A 224 43.51 -0.81 -15.57
C HIS A 224 43.56 -1.86 -14.46
N GLU A 225 43.31 -1.45 -13.22
CA GLU A 225 43.29 -2.33 -12.05
C GLU A 225 42.06 -3.24 -12.04
N ASP A 226 40.97 -2.85 -12.73
CA ASP A 226 39.72 -3.62 -12.84
C ASP A 226 39.89 -4.95 -13.61
N LEU A 227 40.93 -5.10 -14.42
CA LEU A 227 41.21 -6.35 -15.11
C LEU A 227 41.46 -7.55 -14.20
N LEU A 228 41.80 -7.29 -12.94
CA LEU A 228 42.02 -8.33 -11.92
C LEU A 228 40.85 -8.48 -10.96
N ALA A 229 39.82 -7.63 -11.06
CA ALA A 229 38.66 -7.69 -10.19
C ALA A 229 37.78 -8.90 -10.54
N PRO A 230 37.32 -9.68 -9.54
CA PRO A 230 36.40 -10.78 -9.80
C PRO A 230 35.05 -10.23 -10.29
N VAL A 231 34.55 -10.80 -11.37
CA VAL A 231 33.22 -10.49 -11.91
C VAL A 231 32.15 -11.08 -10.98
N SER A 232 31.06 -10.35 -10.79
CA SER A 232 29.91 -10.82 -10.03
C SER A 232 29.16 -11.93 -10.80
N GLU A 233 28.69 -12.92 -10.09
CA GLU A 233 27.87 -14.01 -10.65
C GLU A 233 26.39 -13.63 -10.66
N PRO A 234 25.59 -14.12 -11.62
CA PRO A 234 24.13 -13.96 -11.60
C PRO A 234 23.51 -14.58 -10.36
N ILE A 235 22.48 -13.92 -9.84
CA ILE A 235 21.70 -14.39 -8.69
C ILE A 235 20.26 -14.66 -9.09
N GLU A 236 19.59 -15.56 -8.37
CA GLU A 236 18.15 -15.76 -8.45
C GLU A 236 17.44 -14.73 -7.55
N TRP A 237 16.46 -14.01 -8.11
CA TRP A 237 15.68 -13.04 -7.33
C TRP A 237 14.80 -13.73 -6.30
N LYS A 238 14.86 -13.25 -5.06
CA LYS A 238 14.03 -13.76 -3.95
C LYS A 238 12.82 -12.85 -3.76
N TYR A 239 11.62 -13.43 -3.93
CA TYR A 239 10.35 -12.76 -3.71
C TYR A 239 9.82 -13.01 -2.31
N HIS A 240 9.09 -12.05 -1.77
CA HIS A 240 8.23 -12.26 -0.61
C HIS A 240 6.90 -12.87 -1.04
N SER A 241 6.27 -13.66 -0.16
CA SER A 241 4.87 -14.05 -0.34
C SER A 241 3.96 -12.84 -0.10
N PRO A 242 2.71 -12.85 -0.60
CA PRO A 242 1.77 -11.76 -0.33
C PRO A 242 1.56 -11.48 1.17
N GLU A 243 1.55 -12.52 2.00
CA GLU A 243 1.42 -12.43 3.45
C GLU A 243 2.66 -11.79 4.09
N GLU A 244 3.85 -12.09 3.55
CA GLU A 244 5.10 -11.44 3.97
C GLU A 244 5.12 -9.97 3.56
N GLU A 245 4.68 -9.63 2.32
CA GLU A 245 4.54 -8.23 1.88
C GLU A 245 3.60 -7.45 2.81
N ILE A 246 2.46 -8.05 3.20
CA ILE A 246 1.53 -7.44 4.16
C ILE A 246 2.18 -7.32 5.54
N SER A 247 2.94 -8.31 5.98
CA SER A 247 3.62 -8.26 7.28
C SER A 247 4.67 -7.15 7.36
N LEU A 248 5.38 -6.89 6.27
CA LEU A 248 6.57 -6.03 6.24
C LEU A 248 6.26 -4.59 5.80
N GLY A 249 5.48 -4.43 4.72
CA GLY A 249 5.21 -3.12 4.14
C GLY A 249 4.47 -2.16 5.09
N PRO A 250 3.26 -2.51 5.56
CA PRO A 250 2.55 -1.68 6.54
C PRO A 250 3.32 -1.49 7.84
N ALA A 251 4.17 -2.44 8.24
CA ALA A 251 5.02 -2.30 9.43
C ALA A 251 6.10 -1.22 9.23
N CYS A 252 6.75 -1.17 8.08
CA CYS A 252 7.68 -0.09 7.73
C CYS A 252 6.97 1.27 7.64
N TRP A 253 5.77 1.30 7.05
CA TRP A 253 4.95 2.51 6.95
C TRP A 253 4.54 3.05 8.33
N LEU A 254 4.11 2.16 9.25
CA LEU A 254 3.82 2.52 10.65
C LEU A 254 5.07 3.06 11.36
N TRP A 255 6.24 2.47 11.12
CA TRP A 255 7.50 2.95 11.67
C TRP A 255 7.82 4.37 11.21
N ASP A 256 7.68 4.66 9.93
CA ASP A 256 7.93 5.99 9.38
C ASP A 256 6.97 7.03 9.99
N PHE A 257 5.68 6.73 10.11
CA PHE A 257 4.73 7.61 10.78
C PHE A 257 5.09 7.83 12.26
N LEU A 258 5.47 6.78 12.96
CA LEU A 258 5.78 6.87 14.39
C LEU A 258 7.02 7.73 14.64
N ARG A 259 8.13 7.46 13.94
CA ARG A 259 9.39 8.21 14.12
C ARG A 259 9.29 9.68 13.69
N ARG A 260 8.39 10.02 12.75
CA ARG A 260 8.23 11.39 12.24
C ARG A 260 7.18 12.20 13.00
N SER A 261 6.16 11.56 13.58
CA SER A 261 5.11 12.23 14.34
C SER A 261 5.53 12.69 15.74
N GLN A 262 6.68 12.23 16.25
CA GLN A 262 7.14 12.46 17.60
C GLN A 262 6.16 11.97 18.70
N GLN A 263 5.28 11.02 18.35
CA GLN A 263 4.38 10.41 19.32
C GLN A 263 5.07 9.24 20.04
N GLY A 264 4.57 8.90 21.24
CA GLY A 264 5.13 7.84 22.07
C GLY A 264 4.67 6.43 21.72
N GLY A 265 3.91 6.26 20.64
CA GLY A 265 3.39 4.95 20.21
C GLY A 265 2.00 5.04 19.61
N PHE A 266 1.26 3.93 19.69
CA PHE A 266 -0.06 3.75 19.11
C PHE A 266 -1.11 3.37 20.16
N LEU A 267 -2.36 3.80 19.91
CA LEU A 267 -3.54 3.26 20.55
C LEU A 267 -4.40 2.52 19.53
N LEU A 268 -4.74 1.28 19.81
CA LEU A 268 -5.57 0.45 18.95
C LEU A 268 -6.86 0.02 19.68
N PRO A 269 -8.04 0.41 19.20
CA PRO A 269 -9.30 -0.24 19.58
C PRO A 269 -9.28 -1.70 19.13
N LEU A 270 -9.10 -2.64 20.06
CA LEU A 270 -8.96 -4.07 19.80
C LEU A 270 -10.28 -4.80 20.10
N SER A 271 -11.07 -5.06 19.07
CA SER A 271 -12.41 -5.66 19.19
C SER A 271 -12.41 -7.17 19.39
N GLY A 272 -11.29 -7.85 19.09
CA GLY A 272 -11.22 -9.32 19.06
C GLY A 272 -11.66 -9.93 17.72
N GLY A 273 -11.91 -9.10 16.69
CA GLY A 273 -12.15 -9.51 15.29
C GLY A 273 -10.85 -9.50 14.46
N VAL A 274 -10.92 -10.09 13.26
CA VAL A 274 -9.78 -10.29 12.34
C VAL A 274 -9.05 -8.98 12.00
N ASP A 275 -9.79 -7.90 11.71
CA ASP A 275 -9.21 -6.64 11.24
C ASP A 275 -8.38 -5.95 12.34
N SER A 276 -8.93 -5.81 13.52
CA SER A 276 -8.21 -5.24 14.66
C SER A 276 -7.04 -6.14 15.11
N ALA A 277 -7.19 -7.45 14.99
CA ALA A 277 -6.12 -8.41 15.26
C ALA A 277 -5.00 -8.30 14.20
N ALA A 278 -5.34 -8.17 12.91
CA ALA A 278 -4.36 -7.92 11.84
C ALA A 278 -3.57 -6.63 12.11
N THR A 279 -4.26 -5.54 12.48
CA THR A 279 -3.62 -4.27 12.84
C THR A 279 -2.66 -4.44 14.03
N ALA A 280 -3.04 -5.19 15.07
CA ALA A 280 -2.17 -5.50 16.20
C ALA A 280 -0.93 -6.31 15.78
N CYS A 281 -1.10 -7.29 14.88
CA CYS A 281 -0.01 -8.09 14.34
C CYS A 281 0.96 -7.26 13.50
N LEU A 282 0.48 -6.25 12.77
CA LEU A 282 1.34 -5.32 12.01
C LEU A 282 2.24 -4.49 12.93
N VAL A 283 1.70 -3.97 14.04
CA VAL A 283 2.53 -3.27 15.03
C VAL A 283 3.55 -4.23 15.66
N TYR A 284 3.16 -5.47 15.93
CA TYR A 284 4.09 -6.48 16.44
C TYR A 284 5.17 -6.83 15.41
N SER A 285 4.81 -6.96 14.12
CA SER A 285 5.77 -7.14 13.02
C SER A 285 6.75 -5.97 12.93
N MET A 286 6.27 -4.73 13.08
CA MET A 286 7.12 -3.53 13.17
C MET A 286 8.12 -3.65 14.33
N CYS A 287 7.67 -4.06 15.51
CA CYS A 287 8.56 -4.29 16.65
C CYS A 287 9.64 -5.34 16.35
N CYS A 288 9.27 -6.42 15.63
CA CYS A 288 10.22 -7.44 15.19
C CYS A 288 11.28 -6.86 14.24
N GLN A 289 10.87 -6.04 13.26
CA GLN A 289 11.79 -5.41 12.31
C GLN A 289 12.72 -4.41 13.02
N VAL A 290 12.20 -3.58 13.92
CA VAL A 290 12.98 -2.63 14.72
C VAL A 290 14.03 -3.36 15.56
N CYS A 291 13.65 -4.41 16.29
CA CYS A 291 14.59 -5.20 17.08
C CYS A 291 15.64 -5.89 16.19
N LYS A 292 15.26 -6.35 14.98
CA LYS A 292 16.19 -6.93 14.01
C LYS A 292 17.18 -5.89 13.51
N SER A 293 16.72 -4.71 13.10
CA SER A 293 17.55 -3.62 12.58
C SER A 293 18.55 -3.13 13.63
N VAL A 294 18.13 -2.95 14.88
CA VAL A 294 19.02 -2.57 15.98
C VAL A 294 20.08 -3.65 16.25
N ARG A 295 19.70 -4.93 16.23
CA ARG A 295 20.66 -6.04 16.37
C ARG A 295 21.66 -6.12 15.23
N SER A 296 21.27 -5.70 14.03
CA SER A 296 22.19 -5.57 12.87
C SER A 296 23.09 -4.33 12.94
N GLY A 297 22.96 -3.51 13.97
CA GLY A 297 23.83 -2.36 14.22
C GLY A 297 23.33 -1.01 13.72
N ASN A 298 22.06 -0.91 13.27
CA ASN A 298 21.49 0.36 12.81
C ASN A 298 21.33 1.34 13.97
N GLN A 299 22.19 2.37 14.00
CA GLN A 299 22.24 3.38 15.08
C GLN A 299 21.13 4.43 14.96
N GLU A 300 20.64 4.70 13.75
CA GLU A 300 19.54 5.65 13.51
C GLU A 300 18.23 5.09 14.07
N VAL A 301 17.88 3.85 13.73
CA VAL A 301 16.72 3.16 14.30
C VAL A 301 16.82 3.07 15.83
N LEU A 302 18.02 2.83 16.38
CA LEU A 302 18.21 2.82 17.82
C LEU A 302 17.97 4.21 18.45
N ALA A 303 18.43 5.27 17.81
CA ALA A 303 18.21 6.65 18.27
C ALA A 303 16.71 7.01 18.23
N ASP A 304 16.01 6.65 17.15
CA ASP A 304 14.57 6.86 17.00
C ASP A 304 13.78 6.12 18.09
N VAL A 305 14.08 4.84 18.33
CA VAL A 305 13.44 4.08 19.41
C VAL A 305 13.62 4.76 20.77
N ARG A 306 14.84 5.20 21.11
CA ARG A 306 15.13 5.89 22.37
C ARG A 306 14.34 7.18 22.51
N THR A 307 14.17 7.90 21.43
CA THR A 307 13.34 9.13 21.38
C THR A 307 11.87 8.80 21.61
N ILE A 308 11.32 7.82 20.88
CA ILE A 308 9.92 7.39 20.98
C ILE A 308 9.57 6.91 22.40
N VAL A 309 10.40 6.02 22.98
CA VAL A 309 10.15 5.51 24.34
C VAL A 309 10.60 6.48 25.44
N ASN A 310 11.19 7.62 25.08
CA ASN A 310 11.72 8.63 25.99
C ASN A 310 12.70 8.05 27.04
N GLN A 311 13.60 7.16 26.60
CA GLN A 311 14.58 6.50 27.47
C GLN A 311 15.92 6.30 26.75
N ILE A 312 16.90 7.13 27.02
CA ILE A 312 18.23 7.15 26.36
C ILE A 312 18.99 5.82 26.49
N SER A 313 18.84 5.12 27.62
CA SER A 313 19.56 3.86 27.88
C SER A 313 18.88 2.63 27.31
N TYR A 314 17.67 2.79 26.71
CA TYR A 314 16.91 1.66 26.21
C TYR A 314 17.52 1.10 24.92
N THR A 315 17.55 -0.23 24.84
CA THR A 315 17.93 -0.97 23.63
C THR A 315 16.93 -2.09 23.43
N PRO A 316 16.13 -2.09 22.35
CA PRO A 316 15.10 -3.10 22.11
C PRO A 316 15.75 -4.44 21.76
N GLN A 317 15.51 -5.46 22.59
CA GLN A 317 15.98 -6.83 22.37
C GLN A 317 14.82 -7.79 22.10
N ASP A 318 13.71 -7.60 22.80
CA ASP A 318 12.50 -8.40 22.69
C ASP A 318 11.39 -7.57 22.04
N PRO A 319 10.79 -8.02 20.91
CA PRO A 319 9.65 -7.37 20.30
C PRO A 319 8.45 -7.17 21.24
N ARG A 320 8.25 -8.07 22.21
CA ARG A 320 7.16 -7.96 23.20
C ARG A 320 7.39 -6.82 24.18
N ASP A 321 8.63 -6.65 24.65
CA ASP A 321 8.96 -5.51 25.52
C ASP A 321 8.77 -4.19 24.79
N LEU A 322 9.25 -4.09 23.55
CA LEU A 322 9.04 -2.90 22.73
C LEU A 322 7.55 -2.65 22.48
N CYS A 323 6.78 -3.70 22.11
CA CYS A 323 5.35 -3.60 21.91
C CYS A 323 4.62 -3.09 23.16
N GLY A 324 4.99 -3.58 24.34
CA GLY A 324 4.42 -3.12 25.64
C GLY A 324 4.69 -1.65 25.96
N ARG A 325 5.72 -1.06 25.37
CA ARG A 325 6.07 0.37 25.54
C ARG A 325 5.32 1.27 24.55
N ILE A 326 5.15 0.82 23.30
CA ILE A 326 4.64 1.68 22.23
C ILE A 326 3.22 1.35 21.75
N LEU A 327 2.63 0.20 22.14
CA LEU A 327 1.27 -0.17 21.78
C LEU A 327 0.37 -0.26 23.01
N THR A 328 -0.66 0.57 23.04
CA THR A 328 -1.79 0.44 23.96
C THR A 328 -2.98 -0.12 23.19
N THR A 329 -3.46 -1.29 23.56
CA THR A 329 -4.69 -1.89 23.02
C THR A 329 -5.85 -1.63 23.96
N CYS A 330 -7.04 -1.34 23.41
CA CYS A 330 -8.22 -1.00 24.21
C CYS A 330 -9.44 -1.81 23.76
N TYR A 331 -9.96 -2.70 24.62
CA TYR A 331 -11.25 -3.35 24.44
C TYR A 331 -12.35 -2.52 25.07
N MET A 332 -13.34 -2.08 24.27
CA MET A 332 -14.42 -1.18 24.70
C MET A 332 -15.77 -1.91 24.69
N ALA A 333 -16.05 -2.60 25.78
CA ALA A 333 -17.27 -3.39 25.97
C ALA A 333 -18.52 -2.52 26.09
N SER A 334 -19.65 -3.02 25.63
CA SER A 334 -20.98 -2.57 25.95
C SER A 334 -21.83 -3.78 26.43
N LYS A 335 -23.06 -3.54 26.84
CA LYS A 335 -24.01 -4.62 27.13
C LYS A 335 -24.30 -5.56 25.95
N ASN A 336 -23.92 -5.13 24.74
CA ASN A 336 -24.11 -5.87 23.50
C ASN A 336 -22.84 -6.64 23.08
N SER A 337 -21.76 -6.54 23.86
CA SER A 337 -20.49 -7.22 23.55
C SER A 337 -20.44 -8.61 24.15
N SER A 338 -19.88 -9.58 23.40
CA SER A 338 -19.74 -10.96 23.87
C SER A 338 -18.50 -11.14 24.76
N GLN A 339 -18.57 -12.14 25.66
CA GLN A 339 -17.43 -12.52 26.50
C GLN A 339 -16.29 -13.13 25.66
N GLU A 340 -16.62 -13.75 24.53
CA GLU A 340 -15.66 -14.39 23.64
C GLU A 340 -14.75 -13.38 22.98
N THR A 341 -15.29 -12.29 22.42
CA THR A 341 -14.50 -11.24 21.79
C THR A 341 -13.59 -10.53 22.79
N CYS A 342 -14.08 -10.31 24.03
CA CYS A 342 -13.27 -9.79 25.12
C CYS A 342 -12.09 -10.71 25.45
N THR A 343 -12.32 -12.02 25.50
CA THR A 343 -11.28 -13.01 25.78
C THR A 343 -10.23 -13.05 24.66
N ARG A 344 -10.67 -13.11 23.41
CA ARG A 344 -9.78 -13.07 22.22
C ARG A 344 -8.89 -11.82 22.20
N ALA A 345 -9.47 -10.65 22.45
CA ALA A 345 -8.73 -9.40 22.51
C ALA A 345 -7.65 -9.42 23.61
N ARG A 346 -7.99 -9.91 24.80
CA ARG A 346 -7.07 -10.00 25.94
C ARG A 346 -5.94 -10.99 25.69
N GLU A 347 -6.24 -12.17 25.17
CA GLU A 347 -5.25 -13.21 24.89
C GLU A 347 -4.27 -12.75 23.82
N LEU A 348 -4.73 -12.13 22.74
CA LEU A 348 -3.86 -11.57 21.72
C LEU A 348 -2.97 -10.47 22.30
N ALA A 349 -3.54 -9.51 23.03
CA ALA A 349 -2.79 -8.44 23.67
C ALA A 349 -1.68 -8.96 24.59
N GLN A 350 -1.98 -10.02 25.35
CA GLN A 350 -1.00 -10.69 26.22
C GLN A 350 0.12 -11.38 25.41
N GLN A 351 -0.21 -12.05 24.31
CA GLN A 351 0.78 -12.76 23.49
C GLN A 351 1.75 -11.81 22.79
N ILE A 352 1.26 -10.67 22.28
CA ILE A 352 2.13 -9.66 21.65
C ILE A 352 2.80 -8.72 22.68
N GLY A 353 2.38 -8.79 23.94
CA GLY A 353 2.96 -8.00 25.04
C GLY A 353 2.45 -6.56 25.09
N SER A 354 1.38 -6.17 24.40
CA SER A 354 0.85 -4.81 24.42
C SER A 354 0.30 -4.39 25.78
N HIS A 355 0.29 -3.09 26.08
CA HIS A 355 -0.40 -2.55 27.25
C HIS A 355 -1.92 -2.58 26.98
N HIS A 356 -2.65 -3.49 27.66
CA HIS A 356 -4.07 -3.72 27.40
C HIS A 356 -4.98 -3.04 28.41
N ILE A 357 -5.97 -2.28 27.90
CA ILE A 357 -7.02 -1.63 28.68
C ILE A 357 -8.36 -2.26 28.29
N SER A 358 -9.19 -2.56 29.31
CA SER A 358 -10.56 -3.02 29.10
C SER A 358 -11.52 -2.10 29.86
N LEU A 359 -12.51 -1.54 29.15
CA LEU A 359 -13.47 -0.59 29.73
C LEU A 359 -14.89 -0.84 29.24
N ASN A 360 -15.88 -0.33 29.98
CA ASN A 360 -17.29 -0.37 29.60
C ASN A 360 -17.77 1.01 29.16
N ILE A 361 -18.36 1.10 27.96
CA ILE A 361 -18.85 2.35 27.36
C ILE A 361 -20.29 2.71 27.74
N ASP A 362 -21.05 1.81 28.37
CA ASP A 362 -22.47 2.02 28.69
C ASP A 362 -22.77 3.29 29.49
N PRO A 363 -21.92 3.73 30.45
CA PRO A 363 -22.16 5.00 31.14
C PRO A 363 -22.19 6.19 30.21
N ALA A 364 -21.26 6.25 29.22
CA ALA A 364 -21.21 7.32 28.25
C ALA A 364 -22.39 7.25 27.26
N VAL A 365 -22.74 6.05 26.78
CA VAL A 365 -23.90 5.83 25.90
C VAL A 365 -25.19 6.28 26.60
N LYS A 366 -25.39 5.89 27.90
CA LYS A 366 -26.53 6.33 28.68
C LYS A 366 -26.60 7.84 28.87
N ALA A 367 -25.46 8.49 29.11
CA ALA A 367 -25.42 9.95 29.24
C ALA A 367 -25.89 10.66 27.98
N VAL A 368 -25.34 10.25 26.79
CA VAL A 368 -25.71 10.86 25.50
C VAL A 368 -27.17 10.60 25.14
N THR A 369 -27.67 9.37 25.29
CA THR A 369 -29.08 9.04 25.01
C THR A 369 -30.03 9.70 26.02
N GLY A 370 -29.61 9.86 27.26
CA GLY A 370 -30.34 10.58 28.31
C GLY A 370 -30.55 12.06 27.98
N ILE A 371 -29.53 12.74 27.43
CA ILE A 371 -29.66 14.12 26.97
C ILE A 371 -30.73 14.22 25.87
N PHE A 372 -30.74 13.30 24.90
CA PHE A 372 -31.78 13.26 23.87
C PHE A 372 -33.17 13.07 24.46
N SER A 373 -33.32 12.12 25.40
CA SER A 373 -34.60 11.84 26.07
C SER A 373 -35.09 13.05 26.87
N LEU A 374 -34.19 13.76 27.55
CA LEU A 374 -34.53 14.94 28.34
C LEU A 374 -35.06 16.10 27.46
N VAL A 375 -34.47 16.28 26.29
CA VAL A 375 -34.86 17.38 25.36
C VAL A 375 -36.14 17.05 24.59
N THR A 376 -36.31 15.79 24.17
CA THR A 376 -37.40 15.39 23.27
C THR A 376 -38.58 14.72 23.96
N GLY A 377 -38.42 14.29 25.20
CA GLY A 377 -39.39 13.47 25.93
C GLY A 377 -39.51 12.03 25.38
N LYS A 378 -38.64 11.60 24.48
CA LYS A 378 -38.67 10.28 23.82
C LYS A 378 -37.37 9.52 24.08
N SER A 379 -37.49 8.22 24.34
CA SER A 379 -36.35 7.32 24.54
C SER A 379 -36.28 6.31 23.38
N PRO A 380 -35.22 6.29 22.58
CA PRO A 380 -35.10 5.35 21.47
C PRO A 380 -34.87 3.92 21.97
N LEU A 381 -35.43 2.94 21.26
CA LEU A 381 -35.33 1.52 21.56
C LEU A 381 -34.65 0.76 20.42
N PHE A 382 -33.94 -0.33 20.74
CA PHE A 382 -33.46 -1.27 19.75
C PHE A 382 -34.64 -2.01 19.08
N ALA A 383 -34.44 -2.46 17.82
CA ALA A 383 -35.45 -3.23 17.10
C ALA A 383 -35.86 -4.49 17.87
N ALA A 384 -34.92 -5.17 18.51
CA ALA A 384 -35.18 -6.32 19.40
C ALA A 384 -36.09 -6.00 20.59
N HIS A 385 -36.22 -4.71 20.96
CA HIS A 385 -37.08 -4.24 22.04
C HIS A 385 -38.29 -3.42 21.54
N GLY A 386 -38.67 -3.59 20.27
CA GLY A 386 -39.83 -2.93 19.65
C GLY A 386 -39.56 -1.54 19.06
N GLY A 387 -38.31 -1.11 18.97
CA GLY A 387 -37.93 0.13 18.29
C GLY A 387 -37.99 0.03 16.77
N SER A 388 -38.06 1.19 16.09
CA SER A 388 -37.98 1.27 14.64
C SER A 388 -36.55 1.05 14.13
N SER A 389 -36.36 0.72 12.85
CA SER A 389 -35.04 0.62 12.22
C SER A 389 -34.23 1.89 12.36
N ARG A 390 -34.87 3.08 12.37
CA ARG A 390 -34.20 4.37 12.60
C ARG A 390 -33.64 4.51 13.99
N GLU A 391 -34.40 4.12 15.01
CA GLU A 391 -33.98 4.13 16.42
C GLU A 391 -32.84 3.14 16.64
N ASN A 392 -32.98 1.94 16.10
CA ASN A 392 -31.96 0.89 16.12
C ASN A 392 -30.62 1.38 15.56
N LEU A 393 -30.63 1.94 14.35
CA LEU A 393 -29.44 2.50 13.71
C LEU A 393 -28.84 3.68 14.50
N ALA A 394 -29.67 4.53 15.09
CA ALA A 394 -29.20 5.65 15.91
C ALA A 394 -28.44 5.15 17.16
N LEU A 395 -28.97 4.12 17.85
CA LEU A 395 -28.34 3.53 19.04
C LEU A 395 -27.01 2.81 18.69
N GLN A 396 -26.94 2.10 17.56
CA GLN A 396 -25.70 1.53 17.04
C GLN A 396 -24.65 2.63 16.79
N ASN A 397 -25.04 3.67 16.05
CA ASN A 397 -24.18 4.79 15.69
C ASN A 397 -23.64 5.57 16.90
N VAL A 398 -24.44 5.71 17.97
CA VAL A 398 -23.97 6.34 19.22
C VAL A 398 -22.88 5.50 19.86
N GLN A 399 -23.05 4.19 19.97
CA GLN A 399 -22.02 3.29 20.53
C GLN A 399 -20.71 3.37 19.72
N ALA A 400 -20.81 3.29 18.39
CA ALA A 400 -19.65 3.34 17.50
C ALA A 400 -18.86 4.64 17.66
N ARG A 401 -19.54 5.80 17.72
CA ARG A 401 -18.88 7.12 17.89
C ARG A 401 -18.31 7.32 19.28
N ILE A 402 -18.98 6.85 20.34
CA ILE A 402 -18.45 6.93 21.70
C ILE A 402 -17.13 6.16 21.82
N ARG A 403 -17.00 5.01 21.16
CA ARG A 403 -15.72 4.28 21.12
C ARG A 403 -14.60 5.16 20.55
N MET A 404 -14.85 5.93 19.49
CA MET A 404 -13.85 6.83 18.93
C MET A 404 -13.49 7.99 19.88
N VAL A 405 -14.49 8.62 20.51
CA VAL A 405 -14.26 9.69 21.50
C VAL A 405 -13.35 9.18 22.63
N LEU A 406 -13.65 7.99 23.15
CA LEU A 406 -12.84 7.38 24.20
C LEU A 406 -11.45 6.96 23.70
N ALA A 407 -11.34 6.44 22.47
CA ALA A 407 -10.04 6.12 21.88
C ALA A 407 -9.10 7.34 21.86
N TYR A 408 -9.58 8.48 21.39
CA TYR A 408 -8.78 9.71 21.39
C TYR A 408 -8.46 10.24 22.80
N LEU A 409 -9.41 10.14 23.74
CA LEU A 409 -9.16 10.51 25.13
C LEU A 409 -8.02 9.66 25.73
N PHE A 410 -8.09 8.34 25.54
CA PHE A 410 -7.05 7.44 26.04
C PHE A 410 -5.75 7.59 25.26
N ALA A 411 -5.77 7.87 23.96
CA ALA A 411 -4.55 8.15 23.18
C ALA A 411 -3.77 9.36 23.72
N GLN A 412 -4.47 10.40 24.14
CA GLN A 412 -3.86 11.59 24.71
C GLN A 412 -3.41 11.42 26.16
N LEU A 413 -4.13 10.65 26.97
CA LEU A 413 -3.94 10.64 28.43
C LEU A 413 -3.36 9.34 29.01
N SER A 414 -3.30 8.23 28.26
CA SER A 414 -2.83 6.95 28.81
C SER A 414 -1.34 6.98 29.19
N LEU A 415 -0.47 7.63 28.41
CA LEU A 415 0.93 7.80 28.75
C LEU A 415 1.09 8.74 29.96
N TRP A 416 0.35 9.86 29.97
CA TRP A 416 0.33 10.79 31.08
C TRP A 416 -0.07 10.10 32.40
N SER A 417 -1.11 9.26 32.40
CA SER A 417 -1.55 8.52 33.60
C SER A 417 -0.51 7.53 34.11
N ARG A 418 0.46 7.15 33.29
CA ARG A 418 1.61 6.29 33.62
C ARG A 418 2.87 7.08 33.95
N GLY A 419 2.80 8.42 33.98
CA GLY A 419 3.97 9.28 34.22
C GLY A 419 4.94 9.37 33.02
N ILE A 420 4.51 8.96 31.82
CA ILE A 420 5.29 8.98 30.59
C ILE A 420 4.87 10.20 29.74
N ARG A 421 5.83 10.87 29.12
CA ARG A 421 5.55 12.01 28.23
C ARG A 421 5.07 11.56 26.85
N GLY A 422 4.30 12.40 26.16
CA GLY A 422 3.81 12.20 24.80
C GLY A 422 2.36 11.75 24.73
N GLY A 423 1.85 11.59 23.52
CA GLY A 423 0.56 11.01 23.17
C GLY A 423 0.75 9.77 22.31
N LEU A 424 -0.36 9.18 21.87
CA LEU A 424 -0.40 8.02 21.01
C LEU A 424 -1.17 8.35 19.72
N LEU A 425 -0.75 7.80 18.58
CA LEU A 425 -1.56 7.81 17.36
C LEU A 425 -2.66 6.75 17.47
N VAL A 426 -3.88 7.11 17.11
CA VAL A 426 -5.00 6.16 17.06
C VAL A 426 -4.95 5.39 15.74
N LEU A 427 -4.94 4.06 15.81
CA LEU A 427 -4.96 3.18 14.66
C LEU A 427 -6.38 2.78 14.27
N GLY A 428 -6.72 2.95 12.99
CA GLY A 428 -7.91 2.41 12.37
C GLY A 428 -7.74 0.94 11.98
N SER A 429 -8.86 0.26 11.80
CA SER A 429 -8.89 -1.15 11.38
C SER A 429 -10.04 -1.46 10.41
N ALA A 430 -10.48 -0.51 9.61
CA ALA A 430 -11.41 -0.75 8.51
C ALA A 430 -10.63 -1.24 7.29
N ASN A 431 -11.05 -2.34 6.67
CA ASN A 431 -10.43 -2.90 5.47
C ASN A 431 -10.97 -2.24 4.19
N VAL A 432 -10.36 -2.54 3.02
CA VAL A 432 -10.75 -1.92 1.76
C VAL A 432 -12.16 -2.29 1.30
N ASP A 433 -12.64 -3.48 1.63
CA ASP A 433 -13.96 -3.98 1.21
C ASP A 433 -15.08 -3.25 1.97
N GLU A 434 -14.93 -3.06 3.28
CA GLU A 434 -15.83 -2.26 4.11
C GLU A 434 -15.87 -0.80 3.64
N SER A 435 -14.71 -0.21 3.40
CA SER A 435 -14.58 1.16 2.93
C SER A 435 -15.18 1.34 1.53
N LEU A 436 -15.02 0.36 0.62
CA LEU A 436 -15.59 0.39 -0.73
C LEU A 436 -17.12 0.51 -0.71
N LEU A 437 -17.78 -0.22 0.19
CA LEU A 437 -19.23 -0.21 0.33
C LEU A 437 -19.73 0.94 1.21
N GLY A 438 -18.86 1.51 2.04
CA GLY A 438 -19.23 2.43 3.11
C GLY A 438 -19.91 1.72 4.28
N TYR A 439 -19.52 0.47 4.56
CA TYR A 439 -19.96 -0.31 5.73
C TYR A 439 -19.19 0.14 6.96
N LEU A 440 -19.53 1.31 7.43
CA LEU A 440 -18.97 1.98 8.61
C LEU A 440 -19.97 3.02 9.14
N THR A 441 -19.81 3.38 10.39
CA THR A 441 -20.47 4.57 10.95
C THR A 441 -19.51 5.75 10.82
N LYS A 442 -19.92 6.79 10.09
CA LYS A 442 -19.06 7.98 9.93
C LYS A 442 -18.67 8.54 11.30
N TYR A 443 -17.36 8.76 11.50
CA TYR A 443 -16.73 9.19 12.76
C TYR A 443 -16.74 8.14 13.88
N ASP A 444 -16.77 6.86 13.55
CA ASP A 444 -16.41 5.76 14.45
C ASP A 444 -14.90 5.49 14.43
N CYS A 445 -14.46 4.32 14.90
CA CYS A 445 -13.03 3.96 14.92
C CYS A 445 -12.37 3.86 13.54
N SER A 446 -13.15 3.95 12.45
CA SER A 446 -12.58 4.10 11.09
C SER A 446 -12.00 5.49 10.82
N SER A 447 -12.33 6.49 11.64
CA SER A 447 -11.84 7.89 11.52
C SER A 447 -10.64 8.14 12.45
N ALA A 448 -9.74 7.18 12.55
CA ALA A 448 -8.49 7.24 13.31
C ALA A 448 -7.44 8.17 12.66
N ASP A 449 -6.26 8.30 13.27
CA ASP A 449 -5.17 9.10 12.68
C ASP A 449 -4.61 8.44 11.42
N ILE A 450 -4.34 7.13 11.46
CA ILE A 450 -3.84 6.34 10.34
C ILE A 450 -4.42 4.92 10.37
N ASN A 451 -4.47 4.26 9.20
CA ASN A 451 -5.03 2.92 9.06
C ASN A 451 -4.09 2.00 8.23
N PRO A 452 -3.34 1.09 8.86
CA PRO A 452 -2.38 0.25 8.15
C PRO A 452 -3.01 -0.84 7.27
N ILE A 453 -4.31 -1.11 7.40
CA ILE A 453 -5.00 -2.16 6.64
C ILE A 453 -6.07 -1.63 5.68
N GLY A 454 -6.24 -0.32 5.57
CA GLY A 454 -7.33 0.28 4.79
C GLY A 454 -7.27 0.03 3.28
N GLY A 455 -6.11 -0.34 2.74
CA GLY A 455 -5.94 -0.78 1.36
C GLY A 455 -5.82 -2.30 1.19
N ILE A 456 -6.14 -3.11 2.19
CA ILE A 456 -6.00 -4.57 2.15
C ILE A 456 -7.39 -5.22 2.18
N SER A 457 -7.61 -6.24 1.34
CA SER A 457 -8.87 -6.98 1.30
C SER A 457 -9.05 -7.89 2.51
N LYS A 458 -10.29 -8.15 2.91
CA LYS A 458 -10.61 -9.08 4.00
C LYS A 458 -10.03 -10.48 3.78
N THR A 459 -9.98 -10.90 2.53
CA THR A 459 -9.41 -12.20 2.14
C THR A 459 -7.91 -12.24 2.40
N ASP A 460 -7.17 -11.21 1.97
CA ASP A 460 -5.72 -11.12 2.21
C ASP A 460 -5.42 -10.92 3.71
N LEU A 461 -6.27 -10.19 4.45
CA LEU A 461 -6.14 -10.06 5.91
C LEU A 461 -6.29 -11.39 6.64
N ARG A 462 -7.25 -12.23 6.24
CA ARG A 462 -7.40 -13.58 6.83
C ARG A 462 -6.17 -14.44 6.56
N ALA A 463 -5.64 -14.43 5.33
CA ALA A 463 -4.41 -15.14 4.97
C ALA A 463 -3.21 -14.63 5.78
N PHE A 464 -3.08 -13.31 5.93
CA PHE A 464 -2.05 -12.69 6.75
C PHE A 464 -2.15 -13.07 8.23
N VAL A 465 -3.35 -13.08 8.82
CA VAL A 465 -3.53 -13.49 10.23
C VAL A 465 -3.18 -14.98 10.40
N GLN A 466 -3.54 -15.83 9.43
CA GLN A 466 -3.12 -17.24 9.41
C GLN A 466 -1.58 -17.36 9.36
N PHE A 467 -0.92 -16.60 8.49
CA PHE A 467 0.54 -16.50 8.43
C PHE A 467 1.16 -16.09 9.79
N CYS A 468 0.55 -15.13 10.51
CA CYS A 468 1.03 -14.68 11.81
C CYS A 468 0.98 -15.77 12.90
N ILE A 469 0.03 -16.72 12.82
CA ILE A 469 -0.03 -17.85 13.75
C ILE A 469 1.26 -18.65 13.68
N GLU A 470 1.72 -18.96 12.48
CA GLU A 470 2.92 -19.75 12.25
C GLU A 470 4.20 -18.94 12.44
N ARG A 471 4.23 -17.74 11.84
CA ARG A 471 5.44 -16.89 11.80
C ARG A 471 5.84 -16.34 13.17
N PHE A 472 4.84 -15.92 13.98
CA PHE A 472 5.04 -15.29 15.27
C PHE A 472 4.62 -16.16 16.45
N GLN A 473 4.13 -17.39 16.22
CA GLN A 473 3.62 -18.32 17.22
C GLN A 473 2.48 -17.72 18.08
N LEU A 474 1.58 -16.93 17.43
CA LEU A 474 0.46 -16.27 18.08
C LEU A 474 -0.79 -17.15 18.05
N THR A 475 -0.87 -18.11 18.97
CA THR A 475 -1.96 -19.11 19.00
C THR A 475 -3.35 -18.53 19.29
N ALA A 476 -3.45 -17.39 19.97
CA ALA A 476 -4.71 -16.68 20.20
C ALA A 476 -5.44 -16.32 18.88
N LEU A 477 -4.70 -16.16 17.79
CA LEU A 477 -5.27 -15.85 16.48
C LEU A 477 -6.10 -16.98 15.88
N GLN A 478 -5.92 -18.24 16.30
CA GLN A 478 -6.69 -19.38 15.79
C GLN A 478 -8.19 -19.20 16.04
N SER A 479 -8.57 -18.79 17.26
CA SER A 479 -9.96 -18.52 17.62
C SER A 479 -10.53 -17.29 16.91
N ILE A 480 -9.68 -16.33 16.52
CA ILE A 480 -10.07 -15.11 15.83
C ILE A 480 -10.35 -15.39 14.35
N VAL A 481 -9.48 -16.14 13.65
CA VAL A 481 -9.65 -16.47 12.23
C VAL A 481 -10.89 -17.32 11.97
N SER A 482 -11.19 -18.26 12.88
CA SER A 482 -12.35 -19.16 12.77
C SER A 482 -13.69 -18.49 13.09
N ALA A 483 -13.68 -17.31 13.73
CA ALA A 483 -14.90 -16.62 14.12
C ALA A 483 -15.56 -15.90 12.94
N PRO A 484 -16.92 -15.81 12.92
CA PRO A 484 -17.61 -14.94 11.98
C PRO A 484 -17.29 -13.46 12.22
N ALA A 485 -17.33 -12.64 11.16
CA ALA A 485 -17.18 -11.20 11.27
C ALA A 485 -18.47 -10.58 11.82
N THR A 486 -18.38 -9.81 12.92
CA THR A 486 -19.53 -9.25 13.63
C THR A 486 -19.22 -7.85 14.18
N ALA A 487 -20.21 -6.96 14.17
CA ALA A 487 -20.07 -5.60 14.69
C ALA A 487 -20.47 -5.45 16.18
N GLU A 488 -21.18 -6.38 16.79
CA GLU A 488 -21.65 -6.40 18.20
C GLU A 488 -22.27 -5.06 18.68
N LEU A 489 -23.09 -4.43 17.84
CA LEU A 489 -23.75 -3.16 18.12
C LEU A 489 -25.21 -3.34 18.55
N GLU A 490 -25.80 -4.51 18.33
CA GLU A 490 -27.16 -4.89 18.68
C GLU A 490 -27.19 -5.80 19.92
N PRO A 491 -28.33 -5.85 20.63
CA PRO A 491 -28.50 -6.76 21.76
C PRO A 491 -28.27 -8.22 21.39
N LEU A 492 -27.56 -8.94 22.24
CA LEU A 492 -27.32 -10.38 22.06
C LEU A 492 -28.65 -11.15 22.13
N ALA A 493 -28.85 -12.12 21.25
CA ALA A 493 -29.96 -13.07 21.30
C ALA A 493 -29.49 -14.33 22.06
N ASP A 494 -30.10 -14.64 23.18
CA ASP A 494 -29.72 -15.76 24.06
C ASP A 494 -28.22 -15.80 24.41
N GLY A 495 -27.61 -14.62 24.56
CA GLY A 495 -26.18 -14.47 24.86
C GLY A 495 -25.23 -14.65 23.66
N GLN A 496 -25.78 -14.88 22.47
CA GLN A 496 -25.00 -15.03 21.22
C GLN A 496 -25.19 -13.81 20.32
N VAL A 497 -24.17 -13.55 19.52
CA VAL A 497 -24.21 -12.48 18.50
C VAL A 497 -25.14 -12.91 17.37
N SER A 498 -26.16 -12.09 17.10
CA SER A 498 -27.16 -12.33 16.05
C SER A 498 -26.86 -11.61 14.74
N GLN A 499 -25.91 -10.67 14.74
CA GLN A 499 -25.60 -9.80 13.61
C GLN A 499 -24.27 -10.20 13.00
N THR A 500 -24.27 -10.59 11.70
CA THR A 500 -23.05 -10.80 10.92
C THR A 500 -22.90 -9.71 9.86
N ASP A 501 -21.65 -9.30 9.59
CA ASP A 501 -21.38 -8.24 8.61
C ASP A 501 -21.90 -8.59 7.22
N GLU A 502 -21.72 -9.84 6.77
CA GLU A 502 -22.12 -10.29 5.42
C GLU A 502 -23.66 -10.31 5.25
N GLU A 503 -24.41 -10.64 6.29
CA GLU A 503 -25.88 -10.55 6.30
C GLU A 503 -26.35 -9.10 6.23
N ASP A 504 -25.76 -8.20 7.00
CA ASP A 504 -26.10 -6.78 7.00
C ASP A 504 -25.77 -6.09 5.68
N MET A 505 -24.63 -6.43 5.10
CA MET A 505 -24.24 -5.93 3.78
C MET A 505 -25.08 -6.53 2.66
N GLY A 506 -25.60 -7.76 2.83
CA GLY A 506 -26.29 -8.54 1.80
C GLY A 506 -25.33 -9.01 0.69
N MET A 507 -24.05 -9.17 1.01
CA MET A 507 -22.99 -9.66 0.12
C MET A 507 -21.80 -10.16 0.92
N THR A 508 -21.06 -11.11 0.37
CA THR A 508 -19.87 -11.66 1.00
C THR A 508 -18.64 -10.79 0.77
N TYR A 509 -17.64 -10.89 1.63
CA TYR A 509 -16.35 -10.23 1.43
C TYR A 509 -15.62 -10.69 0.15
N ALA A 510 -15.78 -11.96 -0.24
CA ALA A 510 -15.26 -12.47 -1.50
C ALA A 510 -15.89 -11.77 -2.72
N GLU A 511 -17.21 -11.53 -2.68
CA GLU A 511 -17.93 -10.77 -3.72
C GLU A 511 -17.46 -9.31 -3.73
N LEU A 512 -17.30 -8.67 -2.56
CA LEU A 512 -16.84 -7.29 -2.44
C LEU A 512 -15.44 -7.09 -3.04
N SER A 513 -14.51 -7.99 -2.79
CA SER A 513 -13.17 -7.95 -3.40
C SER A 513 -13.24 -8.01 -4.93
N VAL A 514 -14.11 -8.84 -5.50
CA VAL A 514 -14.34 -8.90 -6.95
C VAL A 514 -14.94 -7.59 -7.46
N TYR A 515 -15.98 -7.07 -6.79
CA TYR A 515 -16.61 -5.79 -7.19
C TYR A 515 -15.62 -4.63 -7.13
N GLY A 516 -14.76 -4.58 -6.11
CA GLY A 516 -13.73 -3.56 -5.97
C GLY A 516 -12.77 -3.56 -7.16
N LYS A 517 -12.22 -4.70 -7.53
CA LYS A 517 -11.34 -4.85 -8.70
C LYS A 517 -12.04 -4.48 -10.01
N LEU A 518 -13.27 -4.96 -10.21
CA LEU A 518 -14.03 -4.64 -11.43
C LEU A 518 -14.43 -3.15 -11.49
N ARG A 519 -14.83 -2.56 -10.35
CA ARG A 519 -15.24 -1.15 -10.31
C ARG A 519 -14.07 -0.18 -10.36
N LYS A 520 -13.06 -0.39 -9.51
CA LYS A 520 -12.00 0.61 -9.31
C LYS A 520 -10.82 0.42 -10.25
N VAL A 521 -10.40 -0.81 -10.52
CA VAL A 521 -9.30 -1.11 -11.45
C VAL A 521 -9.80 -1.19 -12.89
N ALA A 522 -10.78 -2.06 -13.16
CA ALA A 522 -11.32 -2.27 -14.51
C ALA A 522 -12.32 -1.19 -14.96
N LYS A 523 -12.66 -0.19 -14.11
CA LYS A 523 -13.54 0.94 -14.39
C LYS A 523 -14.95 0.56 -14.87
N MET A 524 -15.44 -0.63 -14.53
CA MET A 524 -16.74 -1.12 -15.01
C MET A 524 -17.92 -0.43 -14.33
N GLY A 525 -18.93 -0.09 -15.13
CA GLY A 525 -20.26 0.29 -14.66
C GLY A 525 -21.15 -0.94 -14.40
N PRO A 526 -22.41 -0.74 -13.95
CA PRO A 526 -23.32 -1.85 -13.60
C PRO A 526 -23.49 -2.89 -14.71
N TYR A 527 -23.77 -2.46 -15.93
CA TYR A 527 -24.03 -3.38 -17.04
C TYR A 527 -22.78 -4.19 -17.44
N SER A 528 -21.61 -3.51 -17.56
CA SER A 528 -20.36 -4.19 -17.91
C SER A 528 -19.94 -5.19 -16.83
N MET A 529 -20.09 -4.83 -15.54
CA MET A 529 -19.83 -5.72 -14.41
C MET A 529 -20.77 -6.94 -14.43
N PHE A 530 -22.06 -6.73 -14.68
CA PHE A 530 -23.03 -7.82 -14.83
C PHE A 530 -22.60 -8.80 -15.92
N CYS A 531 -22.29 -8.29 -17.13
CA CYS A 531 -21.84 -9.14 -18.24
C CYS A 531 -20.56 -9.94 -17.89
N LYS A 532 -19.60 -9.31 -17.23
CA LYS A 532 -18.37 -9.98 -16.81
C LYS A 532 -18.64 -11.10 -15.79
N LEU A 533 -19.49 -10.83 -14.81
CA LEU A 533 -19.81 -11.77 -13.73
C LEU A 533 -20.68 -12.94 -14.19
N LEU A 534 -21.50 -12.78 -15.23
CA LEU A 534 -22.21 -13.91 -15.83
C LEU A 534 -21.26 -15.03 -16.25
N GLY A 535 -20.12 -14.69 -16.86
CA GLY A 535 -19.10 -15.67 -17.21
C GLY A 535 -18.33 -16.21 -15.99
N MET A 536 -17.96 -15.35 -15.06
CA MET A 536 -17.17 -15.72 -13.88
C MET A 536 -17.95 -16.62 -12.90
N TRP A 537 -19.24 -16.33 -12.69
CA TRP A 537 -20.08 -17.02 -11.70
C TRP A 537 -21.10 -17.98 -12.30
N ARG A 538 -20.93 -18.37 -13.57
CA ARG A 538 -21.86 -19.24 -14.32
C ARG A 538 -22.19 -20.57 -13.63
N HIS A 539 -21.31 -21.06 -12.75
CA HIS A 539 -21.49 -22.34 -12.05
C HIS A 539 -22.07 -22.19 -10.63
N VAL A 540 -22.16 -20.96 -10.12
CA VAL A 540 -22.59 -20.67 -8.74
C VAL A 540 -23.80 -19.76 -8.67
N CYS A 541 -24.10 -18.99 -9.73
CA CYS A 541 -25.20 -18.03 -9.73
C CYS A 541 -25.99 -18.09 -11.05
N THR A 542 -27.33 -17.97 -10.96
CA THR A 542 -28.18 -17.74 -12.12
C THR A 542 -28.02 -16.30 -12.64
N PRO A 543 -28.36 -16.01 -13.91
CA PRO A 543 -28.33 -14.64 -14.42
C PRO A 543 -29.12 -13.64 -13.58
N ARG A 544 -30.26 -14.04 -13.03
CA ARG A 544 -31.10 -13.24 -12.13
C ARG A 544 -30.35 -12.90 -10.84
N GLN A 545 -29.74 -13.89 -10.20
CA GLN A 545 -28.96 -13.69 -8.98
C GLN A 545 -27.76 -12.75 -9.21
N VAL A 546 -27.05 -12.89 -10.34
CA VAL A 546 -25.95 -11.96 -10.69
C VAL A 546 -26.48 -10.54 -10.86
N ALA A 547 -27.62 -10.37 -11.53
CA ALA A 547 -28.26 -9.07 -11.74
C ALA A 547 -28.61 -8.40 -10.39
N ASP A 548 -29.26 -9.14 -9.50
CA ASP A 548 -29.70 -8.62 -8.20
C ASP A 548 -28.50 -8.23 -7.32
N LYS A 549 -27.45 -9.05 -7.29
CA LYS A 549 -26.19 -8.77 -6.57
C LYS A 549 -25.49 -7.52 -7.09
N VAL A 550 -25.35 -7.39 -8.41
CA VAL A 550 -24.72 -6.21 -9.04
C VAL A 550 -25.51 -4.93 -8.77
N LYS A 551 -26.83 -4.97 -8.93
CA LYS A 551 -27.70 -3.83 -8.63
C LYS A 551 -27.60 -3.42 -7.17
N TRP A 552 -27.60 -4.39 -6.26
CA TRP A 552 -27.48 -4.14 -4.83
C TRP A 552 -26.14 -3.46 -4.49
N PHE A 553 -25.03 -3.98 -5.01
CA PHE A 553 -23.72 -3.35 -4.82
C PHE A 553 -23.71 -1.90 -5.30
N PHE A 554 -24.14 -1.61 -6.54
CA PHE A 554 -24.10 -0.25 -7.06
C PHE A 554 -25.05 0.71 -6.35
N THR A 555 -26.20 0.21 -5.89
CA THR A 555 -27.13 1.00 -5.07
C THR A 555 -26.47 1.40 -3.75
N LYS A 556 -25.88 0.46 -3.01
CA LYS A 556 -25.22 0.72 -1.73
C LYS A 556 -23.99 1.60 -1.89
N HIS A 557 -23.14 1.29 -2.87
CA HIS A 557 -21.95 2.08 -3.18
C HIS A 557 -22.30 3.55 -3.50
N SER A 558 -23.33 3.80 -4.30
CA SER A 558 -23.78 5.16 -4.62
C SER A 558 -24.41 5.87 -3.42
N MET A 559 -25.24 5.17 -2.65
CA MET A 559 -25.93 5.71 -1.49
C MET A 559 -24.97 6.13 -0.37
N ASN A 560 -23.91 5.35 -0.14
CA ASN A 560 -22.95 5.56 0.93
C ASN A 560 -21.78 6.48 0.55
N ARG A 561 -21.79 7.09 -0.64
CA ARG A 561 -20.68 7.90 -1.15
C ARG A 561 -20.24 9.02 -0.17
N HIS A 562 -21.19 9.63 0.54
CA HIS A 562 -20.91 10.67 1.55
C HIS A 562 -20.03 10.19 2.71
N LYS A 563 -19.94 8.89 2.97
CA LYS A 563 -19.09 8.32 4.02
C LYS A 563 -17.61 8.24 3.60
N MET A 564 -17.34 8.21 2.29
CA MET A 564 -16.00 7.99 1.71
C MET A 564 -15.23 9.29 1.44
N THR A 565 -15.78 10.45 1.82
CA THR A 565 -15.17 11.77 1.55
C THR A 565 -14.20 12.23 2.64
N THR A 566 -14.19 11.56 3.79
CA THR A 566 -13.32 11.87 4.94
C THR A 566 -12.82 10.56 5.54
N LEU A 567 -11.98 9.85 4.78
CA LEU A 567 -11.35 8.63 5.25
C LEU A 567 -9.98 8.94 5.84
N THR A 568 -9.59 8.14 6.81
CA THR A 568 -8.27 8.12 7.42
C THR A 568 -7.22 7.75 6.36
N PRO A 569 -6.04 8.39 6.35
CA PRO A 569 -4.91 7.96 5.54
C PRO A 569 -4.64 6.47 5.76
N ALA A 570 -4.71 5.69 4.67
CA ALA A 570 -4.64 4.24 4.75
C ALA A 570 -3.52 3.70 3.86
N TYR A 571 -2.77 2.72 4.36
CA TYR A 571 -1.72 2.06 3.60
C TYR A 571 -2.26 1.50 2.27
N HIS A 572 -1.61 1.86 1.17
CA HIS A 572 -2.00 1.47 -0.18
C HIS A 572 -1.35 0.12 -0.54
N ALA A 573 -2.11 -0.95 -0.47
CA ALA A 573 -1.66 -2.31 -0.81
C ALA A 573 -2.28 -2.84 -2.11
N GLU A 574 -3.58 -2.66 -2.29
CA GLU A 574 -4.28 -2.99 -3.54
C GLU A 574 -4.09 -1.88 -4.59
N ASN A 575 -4.31 -2.20 -5.88
CA ASN A 575 -4.29 -1.20 -6.96
C ASN A 575 -5.41 -0.16 -6.88
N TYR A 576 -6.12 -0.09 -5.78
CA TYR A 576 -7.16 0.90 -5.49
C TYR A 576 -7.36 1.05 -3.98
N SER A 577 -7.89 2.20 -3.59
CA SER A 577 -8.55 2.41 -2.31
C SER A 577 -9.73 3.36 -2.51
N PRO A 578 -10.70 3.43 -1.60
CA PRO A 578 -11.87 4.29 -1.75
C PRO A 578 -11.53 5.78 -1.88
N GLU A 579 -10.49 6.22 -1.17
CA GLU A 579 -9.97 7.59 -1.18
C GLU A 579 -8.94 7.86 -2.28
N ASP A 580 -8.50 6.84 -3.01
CA ASP A 580 -7.50 6.98 -4.05
C ASP A 580 -8.06 7.69 -5.29
N ASN A 581 -7.65 8.92 -5.49
CA ASN A 581 -8.09 9.78 -6.58
C ASN A 581 -7.14 9.79 -7.79
N ARG A 582 -6.05 9.04 -7.79
CA ARG A 582 -5.09 9.01 -8.91
C ARG A 582 -5.74 8.64 -10.25
N PHE A 583 -6.75 7.75 -10.23
CA PHE A 583 -7.45 7.28 -11.42
C PHE A 583 -8.93 7.70 -11.47
N ASP A 584 -9.43 8.39 -10.46
CA ASP A 584 -10.81 8.88 -10.34
C ASP A 584 -10.81 10.21 -9.59
N LEU A 585 -10.17 11.22 -10.19
CA LEU A 585 -9.95 12.54 -9.58
C LEU A 585 -11.24 13.27 -9.23
N ARG A 586 -12.35 12.94 -9.91
CA ARG A 586 -13.66 13.58 -9.71
C ARG A 586 -14.77 12.53 -9.73
N PRO A 587 -14.90 11.71 -8.68
CA PRO A 587 -15.96 10.71 -8.62
C PRO A 587 -17.32 11.39 -8.61
N PHE A 588 -18.23 10.94 -9.49
CA PHE A 588 -19.57 11.48 -9.59
C PHE A 588 -20.46 10.98 -8.47
N LEU A 589 -21.43 11.80 -8.07
CA LEU A 589 -22.54 11.37 -7.26
C LEU A 589 -23.60 10.72 -8.17
N TYR A 590 -23.53 9.42 -8.30
CA TYR A 590 -24.41 8.67 -9.17
C TYR A 590 -25.82 8.53 -8.60
N ASN A 591 -26.82 8.44 -9.49
CA ASN A 591 -28.16 8.06 -9.09
C ASN A 591 -28.16 6.61 -8.58
N THR A 592 -28.67 6.40 -7.38
CA THR A 592 -28.66 5.07 -6.70
C THR A 592 -29.41 3.99 -7.47
N SER A 593 -30.39 4.35 -8.31
CA SER A 593 -31.16 3.41 -9.12
C SER A 593 -30.55 3.11 -10.48
N TRP A 594 -29.51 3.85 -10.91
CA TRP A 594 -28.85 3.66 -12.21
C TRP A 594 -29.85 3.38 -13.37
N PRO A 595 -30.83 4.24 -13.63
CA PRO A 595 -32.10 3.89 -14.31
C PRO A 595 -31.91 3.30 -15.69
N TRP A 596 -30.90 3.72 -16.44
CA TRP A 596 -30.62 3.18 -17.76
C TRP A 596 -29.91 1.84 -17.71
N GLN A 597 -28.81 1.74 -16.97
CA GLN A 597 -28.00 0.52 -16.90
C GLN A 597 -28.76 -0.64 -16.22
N PHE A 598 -29.52 -0.37 -15.16
CA PHE A 598 -30.35 -1.40 -14.51
C PHE A 598 -31.44 -1.92 -15.45
N ARG A 599 -32.02 -1.06 -16.28
CA ARG A 599 -32.98 -1.49 -17.33
C ARG A 599 -32.31 -2.37 -18.38
N CYS A 600 -31.09 -2.04 -18.83
CA CYS A 600 -30.32 -2.89 -19.74
C CYS A 600 -30.04 -4.27 -19.12
N ILE A 601 -29.67 -4.33 -17.84
CA ILE A 601 -29.47 -5.58 -17.10
C ILE A 601 -30.77 -6.41 -17.11
N GLU A 602 -31.92 -5.80 -16.76
CA GLU A 602 -33.21 -6.50 -16.77
C GLU A 602 -33.57 -7.08 -18.14
N ASN A 603 -33.42 -6.29 -19.20
CA ASN A 603 -33.70 -6.74 -20.56
C ASN A 603 -32.80 -7.95 -20.92
N GLN A 604 -31.54 -7.91 -20.55
CA GLN A 604 -30.61 -9.01 -20.83
C GLN A 604 -30.95 -10.26 -20.01
N VAL A 605 -31.32 -10.12 -18.74
CA VAL A 605 -31.78 -11.25 -17.91
C VAL A 605 -33.00 -11.91 -18.54
N LEU A 606 -34.02 -11.13 -18.93
CA LEU A 606 -35.22 -11.65 -19.57
C LEU A 606 -34.92 -12.39 -20.88
N GLN A 607 -33.95 -11.93 -21.68
CA GLN A 607 -33.49 -12.62 -22.87
C GLN A 607 -32.83 -13.96 -22.54
N LEU A 608 -31.95 -13.99 -21.54
CA LEU A 608 -31.27 -15.21 -21.11
C LEU A 608 -32.24 -16.24 -20.51
N GLU A 609 -33.19 -15.78 -19.70
CA GLU A 609 -34.23 -16.65 -19.14
C GLU A 609 -35.13 -17.28 -20.21
N ARG A 610 -35.46 -16.54 -21.28
CA ARG A 610 -36.22 -17.06 -22.42
C ARG A 610 -35.41 -18.04 -23.29
N ALA A 611 -34.10 -17.84 -23.38
CA ALA A 611 -33.21 -18.69 -24.17
C ALA A 611 -32.76 -19.96 -23.41
N ALA A 612 -32.96 -20.01 -22.09
CA ALA A 612 -32.70 -21.21 -21.32
C ALA A 612 -33.64 -22.33 -21.77
N PRO A 613 -33.13 -23.55 -22.09
CA PRO A 613 -34.01 -24.66 -22.43
C PRO A 613 -34.99 -24.87 -21.26
N GLN A 614 -36.29 -24.87 -21.59
CA GLN A 614 -37.29 -25.33 -20.62
C GLN A 614 -36.88 -26.76 -20.24
N SER A 615 -36.50 -26.98 -18.99
CA SER A 615 -36.31 -28.33 -18.46
C SER A 615 -37.63 -29.07 -18.76
N LEU A 616 -37.54 -30.11 -19.54
CA LEU A 616 -38.60 -31.09 -19.72
C LEU A 616 -38.88 -31.71 -18.33
N ASP A 617 -39.67 -31.01 -17.55
CA ASP A 617 -40.41 -31.63 -16.46
C ASP A 617 -41.58 -32.37 -17.08
N SER A 618 -41.64 -33.65 -16.73
CA SER A 618 -42.72 -34.62 -16.94
C SER A 618 -42.79 -35.33 -18.32
N VAL A 619 -42.26 -36.52 -18.34
CA VAL A 619 -43.03 -37.65 -18.88
C VAL A 619 -42.85 -38.81 -17.91
N ASP A 620 -43.93 -39.09 -17.20
CA ASP A 620 -44.42 -40.33 -16.60
C ASP A 620 -43.48 -41.20 -15.75
#